data_adcc7ffb285d782d8926f8819cafa4f7
#
_entry.id   adcc7ffb285d782d8926f8819cafa4f7
#
_cell.length_a   1.000
_cell.length_b   1.000
_cell.length_c   1.000
_cell.angle_alpha   90.00
_cell.angle_beta   90.00
_cell.angle_gamma   90.00
#
_symmetry.space_group_name_H-M   'P 1'
#
loop_
_entity.id
_entity.type
_entity.pdbx_description
1 polymer ?
#
loop_
_entity_poly.entity_id
_entity_poly.type
_entity_poly.pdbx_seq_one_letter_code
_entity_poly.pdbx_strand_id
1 'polypeptide(L)'
;MNIEKPIFKFALREDLRDQPMFVPTKGEPLATGWDVRVALKNGAKELVITPNQYVKIELGFRTFAPEGWWFELKPRSSSFGKKNLHALYGTIDETYEGELVFAAQYVPELPEWNEPKKLVLTHGEAIGQIIPVRRQEMTVESISNAEYDLLCSNRNAIRGAGGFGSTSK
;
A
#
# COMPACT_ATOMS: atom_id res chain seq x y z
N MET A 1 -8.66 18.55 25.12
CA MET A 1 -9.71 17.81 24.39
C MET A 1 -9.24 16.37 24.21
N ASN A 2 -9.93 15.39 24.80
CA ASN A 2 -9.67 13.98 24.47
C ASN A 2 -10.23 13.75 23.06
N ILE A 3 -9.35 13.73 22.07
CA ILE A 3 -9.74 13.32 20.72
C ILE A 3 -9.90 11.81 20.80
N GLU A 4 -11.16 11.37 20.76
CA GLU A 4 -11.48 9.94 20.70
C GLU A 4 -10.79 9.32 19.46
N LYS A 5 -9.99 8.28 19.67
CA LYS A 5 -9.27 7.64 18.58
C LYS A 5 -10.26 6.85 17.71
N PRO A 6 -10.20 6.98 16.38
CA PRO A 6 -11.08 6.21 15.50
C PRO A 6 -10.86 4.70 15.67
N ILE A 7 -11.95 3.94 15.66
CA ILE A 7 -11.91 2.48 15.80
C ILE A 7 -12.04 1.85 14.42
N PHE A 8 -11.01 1.12 14.01
CA PHE A 8 -10.99 0.30 12.81
C PHE A 8 -11.26 -1.15 13.15
N LYS A 9 -12.07 -1.85 12.36
CA LYS A 9 -12.40 -3.25 12.58
C LYS A 9 -11.83 -4.11 11.46
N PHE A 10 -11.38 -5.31 11.80
CA PHE A 10 -10.82 -6.27 10.87
C PHE A 10 -11.51 -7.61 11.06
N ALA A 11 -11.98 -8.21 9.96
CA ALA A 11 -12.55 -9.54 9.97
C ALA A 11 -11.57 -10.50 9.27
N LEU A 12 -10.96 -11.39 10.05
CA LEU A 12 -10.09 -12.43 9.50
C LEU A 12 -10.91 -13.42 8.66
N ARG A 13 -10.28 -13.96 7.62
CA ARG A 13 -10.80 -15.11 6.88
C ARG A 13 -10.94 -16.30 7.83
N GLU A 14 -11.95 -17.13 7.62
CA GLU A 14 -12.35 -18.19 8.56
C GLU A 14 -11.23 -19.16 8.92
N ASP A 15 -10.40 -19.53 7.95
CA ASP A 15 -9.22 -20.41 8.14
C ASP A 15 -8.08 -19.78 8.94
N LEU A 16 -8.17 -18.47 9.21
CA LEU A 16 -7.18 -17.69 9.97
C LEU A 16 -7.72 -17.20 11.33
N ARG A 17 -8.95 -17.56 11.69
CA ARG A 17 -9.66 -17.07 12.89
C ARG A 17 -8.81 -17.17 14.16
N ASP A 18 -8.11 -18.27 14.35
CA ASP A 18 -7.29 -18.55 15.52
C ASP A 18 -5.82 -18.15 15.34
N GLN A 19 -5.52 -17.36 14.31
CA GLN A 19 -4.17 -16.89 13.97
C GLN A 19 -4.06 -15.36 14.08
N PRO A 20 -3.94 -14.80 15.30
CA PRO A 20 -3.97 -13.35 15.54
C PRO A 20 -2.85 -12.59 14.83
N MET A 21 -1.82 -13.26 14.38
CA MET A 21 -0.73 -12.67 13.60
C MET A 21 -1.18 -12.03 12.28
N PHE A 22 -2.35 -12.45 11.73
CA PHE A 22 -2.90 -11.88 10.51
C PHE A 22 -3.74 -10.60 10.74
N VAL A 23 -4.03 -10.25 11.98
CA VAL A 23 -4.55 -8.92 12.29
C VAL A 23 -3.43 -7.91 12.08
N PRO A 24 -3.67 -6.80 11.35
CA PRO A 24 -2.64 -5.79 11.14
C PRO A 24 -2.03 -5.27 12.45
N THR A 25 -0.71 -5.26 12.54
CA THR A 25 0.02 -4.87 13.75
C THR A 25 1.14 -3.89 13.43
N LYS A 26 1.46 -3.01 14.38
CA LYS A 26 2.62 -2.14 14.26
C LYS A 26 3.90 -2.88 14.62
N GLY A 27 4.97 -2.64 13.85
CA GLY A 27 6.30 -3.15 14.18
C GLY A 27 6.89 -2.50 15.42
N GLU A 28 6.48 -1.24 15.70
CA GLU A 28 6.81 -0.49 16.90
C GLU A 28 5.67 0.50 17.24
N PRO A 29 5.55 1.00 18.48
CA PRO A 29 4.43 1.87 18.90
C PRO A 29 4.25 3.15 18.07
N LEU A 30 5.34 3.74 17.59
CA LEU A 30 5.33 4.99 16.82
C LEU A 30 5.32 4.78 15.30
N ALA A 31 5.31 3.53 14.81
CA ALA A 31 5.19 3.25 13.38
C ALA A 31 3.88 3.84 12.82
N THR A 32 3.95 4.39 11.61
CA THR A 32 2.78 4.96 10.93
C THR A 32 1.87 3.86 10.38
N GLY A 33 2.46 2.80 9.80
CA GLY A 33 1.73 1.71 9.17
C GLY A 33 1.57 0.49 10.07
N TRP A 34 0.54 -0.29 9.79
CA TRP A 34 0.31 -1.62 10.36
C TRP A 34 0.73 -2.67 9.35
N ASP A 35 1.64 -3.54 9.75
CA ASP A 35 2.11 -4.64 8.92
C ASP A 35 0.99 -5.60 8.55
N VAL A 36 0.97 -6.01 7.28
CA VAL A 36 0.08 -7.04 6.74
C VAL A 36 0.90 -8.19 6.16
N ARG A 37 0.30 -9.39 6.17
CA ARG A 37 1.04 -10.63 5.92
C ARG A 37 0.46 -11.46 4.78
N VAL A 38 1.30 -12.24 4.15
CA VAL A 38 0.93 -13.23 3.13
C VAL A 38 0.03 -14.30 3.73
N ALA A 39 -1.21 -14.40 3.27
CA ALA A 39 -2.23 -15.31 3.79
C ALA A 39 -2.64 -16.36 2.75
N LEU A 40 -1.80 -17.35 2.53
CA LEU A 40 -2.05 -18.40 1.55
C LEU A 40 -3.23 -19.29 1.98
N LYS A 41 -4.00 -19.76 1.00
CA LYS A 41 -5.16 -20.65 1.19
C LYS A 41 -4.77 -22.14 1.15
N ASN A 42 -5.73 -22.97 1.52
CA ASN A 42 -5.65 -24.44 1.38
C ASN A 42 -4.41 -25.07 2.04
N GLY A 43 -3.93 -24.48 3.12
CA GLY A 43 -2.76 -24.99 3.84
C GLY A 43 -1.42 -24.82 3.13
N ALA A 44 -1.37 -24.06 2.04
CA ALA A 44 -0.12 -23.76 1.34
C ALA A 44 0.83 -22.99 2.28
N LYS A 45 2.09 -23.40 2.24
CA LYS A 45 3.15 -22.79 3.07
C LYS A 45 3.96 -21.76 2.31
N GLU A 46 4.03 -21.89 1.01
CA GLU A 46 4.86 -21.07 0.13
C GLU A 46 4.10 -20.69 -1.15
N LEU A 47 4.40 -19.50 -1.66
CA LEU A 47 4.02 -19.00 -2.98
C LEU A 47 5.30 -18.77 -3.78
N VAL A 48 5.46 -19.52 -4.86
CA VAL A 48 6.60 -19.39 -5.78
C VAL A 48 6.21 -18.46 -6.92
N ILE A 49 7.00 -17.40 -7.13
CA ILE A 49 6.77 -16.38 -8.14
C ILE A 49 7.92 -16.40 -9.14
N THR A 50 7.59 -16.50 -10.43
CA THR A 50 8.56 -16.46 -11.52
C THR A 50 8.87 -15.03 -11.95
N PRO A 51 10.02 -14.78 -12.59
CA PRO A 51 10.36 -13.46 -13.11
C PRO A 51 9.28 -12.85 -13.99
N ASN A 52 9.05 -11.55 -13.82
CA ASN A 52 8.04 -10.75 -14.51
C ASN A 52 6.58 -11.19 -14.26
N GLN A 53 6.35 -12.14 -13.38
CA GLN A 53 5.01 -12.57 -13.02
C GLN A 53 4.30 -11.49 -12.20
N TYR A 54 3.07 -11.15 -12.63
CA TYR A 54 2.12 -10.40 -11.83
C TYR A 54 1.40 -11.34 -10.86
N VAL A 55 1.29 -10.94 -9.61
CA VAL A 55 0.65 -11.72 -8.55
C VAL A 55 -0.31 -10.89 -7.73
N LYS A 56 -1.36 -11.54 -7.27
CA LYS A 56 -2.30 -11.05 -6.26
C LYS A 56 -2.11 -11.89 -5.00
N ILE A 57 -1.53 -11.29 -3.98
CA ILE A 57 -1.21 -11.95 -2.72
C ILE A 57 -2.30 -11.61 -1.73
N GLU A 58 -3.07 -12.59 -1.31
CA GLU A 58 -4.15 -12.41 -0.33
C GLU A 58 -3.56 -12.10 1.05
N LEU A 59 -4.24 -11.22 1.78
CA LEU A 59 -3.83 -10.78 3.11
C LEU A 59 -4.66 -11.40 4.22
N GLY A 60 -5.73 -12.13 3.88
CA GLY A 60 -6.50 -12.95 4.80
C GLY A 60 -7.49 -12.17 5.68
N PHE A 61 -7.82 -10.93 5.35
CA PHE A 61 -8.77 -10.14 6.13
C PHE A 61 -9.53 -9.11 5.29
N ARG A 62 -10.66 -8.69 5.83
CA ARG A 62 -11.46 -7.55 5.36
C ARG A 62 -11.39 -6.42 6.37
N THR A 63 -11.57 -5.18 5.92
CA THR A 63 -11.55 -3.99 6.78
C THR A 63 -12.91 -3.36 6.88
N PHE A 64 -13.18 -2.73 8.03
CA PHE A 64 -14.28 -1.81 8.22
C PHE A 64 -13.71 -0.52 8.81
N ALA A 65 -13.56 0.50 7.98
CA ALA A 65 -13.10 1.82 8.38
C ALA A 65 -14.25 2.62 9.00
N PRO A 66 -14.00 3.48 9.99
CA PRO A 66 -14.99 4.44 10.45
C PRO A 66 -15.25 5.50 9.38
N GLU A 67 -16.42 6.15 9.44
CA GLU A 67 -16.82 7.19 8.49
C GLU A 67 -15.72 8.24 8.27
N GLY A 68 -15.46 8.56 7.02
CA GLY A 68 -14.45 9.53 6.60
C GLY A 68 -13.02 9.02 6.65
N TRP A 69 -12.80 7.70 6.75
CA TRP A 69 -11.49 7.10 6.72
C TRP A 69 -11.38 6.02 5.63
N TRP A 70 -10.18 5.88 5.09
CA TRP A 70 -9.80 4.87 4.12
C TRP A 70 -8.38 4.38 4.40
N PHE A 71 -7.87 3.38 3.68
CA PHE A 71 -6.51 2.90 3.86
C PHE A 71 -5.69 3.04 2.60
N GLU A 72 -4.42 3.45 2.76
CA GLU A 72 -3.38 3.17 1.79
C GLU A 72 -2.79 1.81 2.08
N LEU A 73 -2.72 0.94 1.06
CA LEU A 73 -1.97 -0.31 1.11
C LEU A 73 -0.64 -0.10 0.38
N LYS A 74 0.45 -0.14 1.11
CA LYS A 74 1.80 0.12 0.60
C LYS A 74 2.72 -1.08 0.81
N PRO A 75 3.75 -1.29 -0.04
CA PRO A 75 4.79 -2.26 0.23
C PRO A 75 5.62 -1.84 1.46
N ARG A 76 6.22 -2.83 2.12
CA ARG A 76 7.35 -2.57 3.00
C ARG A 76 8.60 -2.27 2.14
N SER A 77 9.54 -1.50 2.69
CA SER A 77 10.81 -1.21 2.02
C SER A 77 11.56 -2.49 1.59
N SER A 78 11.50 -3.54 2.41
CA SER A 78 12.09 -4.85 2.10
C SER A 78 11.40 -5.59 0.95
N SER A 79 10.13 -5.33 0.68
CA SER A 79 9.41 -5.95 -0.44
C SER A 79 9.94 -5.45 -1.77
N PHE A 80 10.28 -4.17 -1.87
CA PHE A 80 10.97 -3.60 -3.02
C PHE A 80 12.47 -3.92 -2.98
N GLY A 81 13.20 -3.50 -1.93
CA GLY A 81 14.66 -3.50 -1.90
C GLY A 81 15.32 -4.87 -1.73
N LYS A 82 14.61 -5.89 -1.20
CA LYS A 82 15.18 -7.24 -1.01
C LYS A 82 14.49 -8.32 -1.83
N LYS A 83 13.24 -8.08 -2.21
CA LYS A 83 12.42 -9.07 -2.94
C LYS A 83 12.15 -8.67 -4.38
N ASN A 84 12.55 -7.47 -4.80
CA ASN A 84 12.30 -6.91 -6.12
C ASN A 84 10.81 -6.99 -6.54
N LEU A 85 9.91 -6.79 -5.56
CA LEU A 85 8.47 -6.72 -5.79
C LEU A 85 8.07 -5.27 -6.05
N HIS A 86 7.67 -4.99 -7.28
CA HIS A 86 7.08 -3.73 -7.69
C HIS A 86 5.58 -3.78 -7.41
N ALA A 87 5.17 -3.21 -6.28
CA ALA A 87 3.79 -3.28 -5.81
C ALA A 87 2.92 -2.15 -6.34
N LEU A 88 1.66 -2.46 -6.56
CA LEU A 88 0.61 -1.45 -6.73
C LEU A 88 0.40 -0.73 -5.39
N TYR A 89 0.35 0.60 -5.43
CA TYR A 89 -0.12 1.40 -4.30
C TYR A 89 -1.65 1.33 -4.26
N GLY A 90 -2.17 0.54 -3.32
CA GLY A 90 -3.60 0.28 -3.21
C GLY A 90 -4.31 1.39 -2.43
N THR A 91 -5.43 1.86 -3.00
CA THR A 91 -6.41 2.68 -2.28
C THR A 91 -7.55 1.76 -1.87
N ILE A 92 -7.75 1.61 -0.56
CA ILE A 92 -8.81 0.79 0.02
C ILE A 92 -9.88 1.73 0.54
N ASP A 93 -10.93 1.89 -0.23
CA ASP A 93 -12.03 2.80 0.07
C ASP A 93 -12.77 2.40 1.37
N GLU A 94 -13.38 3.39 2.01
CA GLU A 94 -14.24 3.21 3.19
C GLU A 94 -15.31 2.13 3.00
N THR A 95 -15.86 2.06 1.78
CA THR A 95 -16.96 1.15 1.41
C THR A 95 -16.50 -0.17 0.78
N TYR A 96 -15.18 -0.43 0.73
CA TYR A 96 -14.67 -1.69 0.18
C TYR A 96 -14.92 -2.86 1.14
N GLU A 97 -15.66 -3.87 0.67
CA GLU A 97 -16.06 -5.03 1.48
C GLU A 97 -15.29 -6.32 1.20
N GLY A 98 -14.41 -6.29 0.19
CA GLY A 98 -13.64 -7.47 -0.22
C GLY A 98 -12.46 -7.80 0.71
N GLU A 99 -11.93 -9.01 0.58
CA GLU A 99 -10.64 -9.37 1.19
C GLU A 99 -9.54 -8.51 0.57
N LEU A 100 -8.63 -8.00 1.40
CA LEU A 100 -7.51 -7.20 0.92
C LEU A 100 -6.49 -8.07 0.19
N VAL A 101 -5.99 -7.53 -0.91
CA VAL A 101 -5.01 -8.18 -1.79
C VAL A 101 -3.83 -7.25 -2.04
N PHE A 102 -2.63 -7.75 -1.83
CA PHE A 102 -1.39 -7.08 -2.19
C PHE A 102 -1.00 -7.48 -3.61
N ALA A 103 -1.18 -6.58 -4.57
CA ALA A 103 -0.85 -6.81 -5.97
C ALA A 103 0.58 -6.34 -6.27
N ALA A 104 1.37 -7.17 -6.94
CA ALA A 104 2.74 -6.84 -7.28
C ALA A 104 3.22 -7.57 -8.53
N GLN A 105 4.30 -7.06 -9.13
CA GLN A 105 5.08 -7.74 -10.15
C GLN A 105 6.47 -8.04 -9.61
N TYR A 106 6.96 -9.25 -9.80
CA TYR A 106 8.32 -9.63 -9.47
C TYR A 106 9.26 -9.28 -10.63
N VAL A 107 10.18 -8.34 -10.41
CA VAL A 107 11.15 -7.87 -11.41
C VAL A 107 12.56 -8.06 -10.86
N PRO A 108 13.13 -9.29 -10.94
CA PRO A 108 14.47 -9.55 -10.43
C PRO A 108 15.53 -8.80 -11.24
N GLU A 109 16.62 -8.45 -10.58
CA GLU A 109 17.85 -8.11 -11.29
C GLU A 109 18.30 -9.33 -12.08
N LEU A 110 18.59 -9.16 -13.37
CA LEU A 110 19.13 -10.21 -14.22
C LEU A 110 20.64 -10.29 -13.99
N PRO A 111 21.15 -11.39 -13.38
CA PRO A 111 22.58 -11.65 -13.43
C PRO A 111 22.94 -11.98 -14.88
N GLU A 112 24.02 -11.47 -15.39
CA GLU A 112 24.44 -11.59 -16.81
C GLU A 112 24.58 -13.06 -17.30
N TRP A 113 24.58 -14.05 -16.41
CA TRP A 113 24.95 -15.44 -16.73
C TRP A 113 24.10 -16.53 -16.06
N ASN A 114 23.06 -16.21 -15.30
CA ASN A 114 22.25 -17.22 -14.60
C ASN A 114 20.75 -17.05 -14.91
N GLU A 115 20.03 -18.18 -14.87
CA GLU A 115 18.55 -18.10 -14.86
C GLU A 115 18.06 -17.23 -13.72
N PRO A 116 17.10 -16.32 -13.96
CA PRO A 116 16.57 -15.45 -12.93
C PRO A 116 15.94 -16.30 -11.81
N LYS A 117 16.34 -16.04 -10.58
CA LYS A 117 15.86 -16.76 -9.40
C LYS A 117 14.35 -16.55 -9.24
N LYS A 118 13.64 -17.64 -8.93
CA LYS A 118 12.26 -17.56 -8.45
C LYS A 118 12.24 -16.89 -7.07
N LEU A 119 11.22 -16.06 -6.83
CA LEU A 119 10.94 -15.55 -5.49
C LEU A 119 10.03 -16.52 -4.76
N VAL A 120 10.34 -16.82 -3.51
CA VAL A 120 9.47 -17.62 -2.64
C VAL A 120 8.98 -16.72 -1.51
N LEU A 121 7.66 -16.60 -1.36
CA LEU A 121 7.00 -15.93 -0.24
C LEU A 121 6.40 -16.99 0.68
N THR A 122 6.58 -16.82 1.99
CA THR A 122 6.09 -17.76 3.00
C THR A 122 4.76 -17.29 3.59
N HIS A 123 3.87 -18.22 3.90
CA HIS A 123 2.66 -17.94 4.66
C HIS A 123 2.99 -17.27 6.00
N GLY A 124 2.33 -16.16 6.34
CA GLY A 124 2.60 -15.38 7.55
C GLY A 124 3.72 -14.35 7.42
N GLU A 125 4.46 -14.33 6.32
CA GLU A 125 5.50 -13.34 6.08
C GLU A 125 4.92 -11.94 5.90
N ALA A 126 5.55 -10.91 6.51
CA ALA A 126 5.13 -9.52 6.35
C ALA A 126 5.53 -9.01 4.95
N ILE A 127 4.55 -8.51 4.19
CA ILE A 127 4.73 -8.10 2.80
C ILE A 127 4.44 -6.63 2.54
N GLY A 128 3.50 -6.06 3.25
CA GLY A 128 3.03 -4.70 3.08
C GLY A 128 2.64 -4.08 4.41
N GLN A 129 2.04 -2.90 4.31
CA GLN A 129 1.48 -2.17 5.44
C GLN A 129 0.24 -1.41 5.01
N ILE A 130 -0.74 -1.30 5.89
CA ILE A 130 -1.86 -0.39 5.73
C ILE A 130 -1.67 0.85 6.58
N ILE A 131 -2.05 2.00 6.04
CA ILE A 131 -1.97 3.31 6.70
C ILE A 131 -3.36 3.92 6.65
N PRO A 132 -4.01 4.19 7.80
CA PRO A 132 -5.30 4.87 7.80
C PRO A 132 -5.13 6.34 7.39
N VAL A 133 -5.97 6.80 6.50
CA VAL A 133 -5.97 8.17 5.98
C VAL A 133 -7.36 8.76 6.14
N ARG A 134 -7.44 10.02 6.56
CA ARG A 134 -8.70 10.73 6.63
C ARG A 134 -9.09 11.24 5.25
N ARG A 135 -10.34 10.96 4.83
CA ARG A 135 -10.90 11.50 3.58
C ARG A 135 -10.96 13.03 3.65
N GLN A 136 -10.46 13.67 2.63
CA GLN A 136 -10.56 15.10 2.45
C GLN A 136 -11.63 15.39 1.40
N GLU A 137 -12.60 16.22 1.75
CA GLU A 137 -13.57 16.71 0.79
C GLU A 137 -12.97 17.90 0.02
N MET A 138 -13.20 17.94 -1.28
CA MET A 138 -12.81 19.07 -2.11
C MET A 138 -13.90 19.39 -3.13
N THR A 139 -14.04 20.67 -3.45
CA THR A 139 -14.83 21.12 -4.58
C THR A 139 -13.91 21.23 -5.79
N VAL A 140 -14.35 20.70 -6.91
CA VAL A 140 -13.60 20.74 -8.18
C VAL A 140 -14.24 21.81 -9.07
N GLU A 141 -13.43 22.77 -9.50
CA GLU A 141 -13.81 23.84 -10.41
C GLU A 141 -12.86 23.87 -11.63
N SER A 142 -13.42 23.97 -12.83
CA SER A 142 -12.65 24.13 -14.06
C SER A 142 -12.52 25.61 -14.39
N ILE A 143 -11.30 26.09 -14.52
CA ILE A 143 -10.98 27.47 -14.87
C ILE A 143 -10.26 27.56 -16.20
N SER A 144 -10.22 28.75 -16.81
CA SER A 144 -9.44 29.00 -18.03
C SER A 144 -7.93 29.06 -17.75
N ASN A 145 -7.09 28.80 -18.77
CA ASN A 145 -5.64 28.96 -18.64
C ASN A 145 -5.25 30.39 -18.23
N ALA A 146 -5.93 31.40 -18.76
CA ALA A 146 -5.66 32.79 -18.39
C ALA A 146 -5.93 33.07 -16.92
N GLU A 147 -7.00 32.52 -16.37
CA GLU A 147 -7.31 32.61 -14.94
C GLU A 147 -6.31 31.85 -14.08
N TYR A 148 -5.90 30.63 -14.53
CA TYR A 148 -4.86 29.86 -13.88
C TYR A 148 -3.54 30.64 -13.80
N ASP A 149 -3.09 31.25 -14.90
CA ASP A 149 -1.87 32.05 -14.97
C ASP A 149 -1.92 33.26 -14.03
N LEU A 150 -3.08 33.91 -13.96
CA LEU A 150 -3.32 35.03 -13.02
C LEU A 150 -3.22 34.57 -11.57
N LEU A 151 -3.85 33.44 -11.21
CA LEU A 151 -3.78 32.88 -9.87
C LEU A 151 -2.34 32.48 -9.50
N CYS A 152 -1.59 31.92 -10.44
CA CYS A 152 -0.18 31.55 -10.24
C CYS A 152 0.73 32.76 -10.02
N SER A 153 0.53 33.83 -10.80
CA SER A 153 1.34 35.07 -10.68
C SER A 153 1.18 35.72 -9.29
N ASN A 154 0.02 35.58 -8.68
CA ASN A 154 -0.29 36.13 -7.36
C ASN A 154 0.33 35.33 -6.18
N ARG A 155 0.84 34.12 -6.44
CA ARG A 155 1.42 33.25 -5.38
C ARG A 155 2.86 33.55 -5.02
N ASN A 156 3.59 34.34 -5.82
CA ASN A 156 5.03 34.57 -5.66
C ASN A 156 5.84 33.28 -5.55
N ALA A 157 5.46 32.24 -6.30
CA ALA A 157 6.09 30.92 -6.21
C ALA A 157 7.45 30.93 -6.91
N ILE A 158 8.51 30.60 -6.19
CA ILE A 158 9.88 30.51 -6.72
C ILE A 158 10.04 29.30 -7.68
N ARG A 159 9.34 28.22 -7.43
CA ARG A 159 9.51 26.96 -8.17
C ARG A 159 8.93 27.01 -9.59
N GLY A 160 7.84 27.75 -9.83
CA GLY A 160 7.12 27.78 -11.10
C GLY A 160 6.76 26.36 -11.61
N ALA A 161 6.97 26.10 -12.87
CA ALA A 161 6.73 24.79 -13.49
C ALA A 161 7.85 23.76 -13.30
N GLY A 162 8.85 24.05 -12.45
CA GLY A 162 9.98 23.16 -12.22
C GLY A 162 9.58 21.83 -11.56
N GLY A 163 10.02 20.71 -12.15
CA GLY A 163 9.81 19.34 -11.66
C GLY A 163 10.99 18.44 -12.03
N PHE A 164 10.96 17.16 -11.61
CA PHE A 164 11.94 16.13 -11.98
C PHE A 164 13.42 16.53 -11.82
N GLY A 165 13.76 17.19 -10.70
CA GLY A 165 15.12 17.63 -10.42
C GLY A 165 15.50 19.00 -10.98
N SER A 166 14.58 19.76 -11.56
CA SER A 166 14.84 21.11 -12.10
C SER A 166 15.30 22.12 -11.04
N THR A 167 15.17 21.83 -9.75
CA THR A 167 15.62 22.67 -8.61
C THR A 167 17.01 22.28 -8.10
N SER A 168 17.61 21.22 -8.64
CA SER A 168 18.99 20.82 -8.30
C SER A 168 19.95 21.59 -9.21
N LYS A 169 20.47 22.73 -8.73
CA LYS A 169 21.64 23.39 -9.26
C LYS A 169 22.75 23.28 -8.24
#